data_18d9af274cd91ee159e2c3265e90621f
#
_entry.id   18d9af274cd91ee159e2c3265e90621f
#
_cell.length_a   1.000
_cell.length_b   1.000
_cell.length_c   1.000
_cell.angle_alpha   90.00
_cell.angle_beta   90.00
_cell.angle_gamma   90.00
#
_symmetry.space_group_name_H-M   'P 1'
#
loop_
_entity.id
_entity.type
_entity.pdbx_description
1 polymer ?
#
loop_
_entity_poly.entity_id
_entity_poly.type
_entity_poly.pdbx_seq_one_letter_code
_entity_poly.pdbx_strand_id
1 'polypeptide(L)'
;MPALSKTTTIINKDFSLKLFVKDLTVIDASYLCATRGMVGESWILDVVMSGELNEMSMVLDFSRVKKQIKQLVDEYVDHRLLVPMRDPSVHLATTKEGYSTLDMLRGEKGIHLHCPDEAYCLVDTETITVETVTEHVYQVLKDELPANVQGLEITLRHENIDGAFYHYTHGLKKHDGNCQRIAHGHRSPVELFVNGKRDAERELQWAQRWQDIYLGSIEDQISVDALALSQHAQTVTDDTHFGFRYTAPQGEFELAIARSETEILDTDTTVELLAGYIAQHVKATLNEDDTLDVVAYEGVGKGAMASL
;
A
#
# COMPACT_ATOMS: atom_id res chain seq x y z
N MET A 1 -6.45 -67.35 -4.04
CA MET A 1 -6.15 -65.95 -4.29
C MET A 1 -7.45 -65.18 -4.41
N PRO A 2 -7.83 -64.27 -3.50
CA PRO A 2 -9.05 -63.50 -3.65
C PRO A 2 -8.80 -62.33 -4.62
N ALA A 3 -9.76 -62.14 -5.53
CA ALA A 3 -9.79 -61.10 -6.52
C ALA A 3 -9.89 -59.72 -5.86
N LEU A 4 -8.96 -58.81 -6.20
CA LEU A 4 -9.01 -57.39 -5.85
C LEU A 4 -10.22 -56.77 -6.54
N SER A 5 -11.20 -56.35 -5.74
CA SER A 5 -12.34 -55.55 -6.15
C SER A 5 -11.80 -54.20 -6.67
N LYS A 6 -11.95 -53.91 -7.96
CA LYS A 6 -11.75 -52.58 -8.53
C LYS A 6 -12.89 -51.67 -8.03
N THR A 7 -12.62 -50.84 -7.04
CA THR A 7 -13.54 -49.79 -6.64
C THR A 7 -13.49 -48.70 -7.72
N THR A 8 -14.48 -48.70 -8.62
CA THR A 8 -14.68 -47.60 -9.58
C THR A 8 -15.28 -46.42 -8.78
N THR A 9 -14.48 -45.41 -8.47
CA THR A 9 -14.99 -44.17 -7.90
C THR A 9 -15.77 -43.46 -9.01
N ILE A 10 -17.09 -43.47 -8.93
CA ILE A 10 -17.95 -42.65 -9.79
C ILE A 10 -17.83 -41.22 -9.29
N ILE A 11 -17.02 -40.41 -9.96
CA ILE A 11 -17.03 -38.95 -9.73
C ILE A 11 -18.29 -38.43 -10.43
N ASN A 12 -19.24 -37.99 -9.65
CA ASN A 12 -20.50 -37.42 -10.12
C ASN A 12 -20.18 -36.15 -10.93
N LYS A 13 -20.66 -36.02 -12.17
CA LYS A 13 -20.37 -34.87 -13.06
C LYS A 13 -20.97 -33.53 -12.62
N ASP A 14 -21.70 -33.50 -11.52
CA ASP A 14 -22.34 -32.34 -10.97
C ASP A 14 -21.51 -31.62 -9.83
N PHE A 15 -20.25 -32.03 -9.67
CA PHE A 15 -19.37 -31.40 -8.66
C PHE A 15 -18.64 -30.19 -9.26
N SER A 16 -19.02 -28.97 -8.85
CA SER A 16 -18.19 -27.78 -9.06
C SER A 16 -17.08 -27.77 -7.99
N LEU A 17 -15.83 -27.97 -8.43
CA LEU A 17 -14.68 -27.90 -7.55
C LEU A 17 -14.19 -26.44 -7.47
N LYS A 18 -14.00 -25.95 -6.23
CA LYS A 18 -13.42 -24.65 -5.96
C LYS A 18 -12.11 -24.83 -5.21
N LEU A 19 -11.08 -24.12 -5.67
CA LEU A 19 -9.82 -23.95 -4.95
C LEU A 19 -9.82 -22.59 -4.28
N PHE A 20 -9.29 -22.50 -3.07
CA PHE A 20 -9.11 -21.21 -2.40
C PHE A 20 -7.67 -21.04 -1.92
N VAL A 21 -7.22 -19.80 -1.89
CA VAL A 21 -5.98 -19.40 -1.24
C VAL A 21 -6.29 -18.19 -0.36
N LYS A 22 -6.11 -18.35 0.94
CA LYS A 22 -6.16 -17.26 1.92
C LYS A 22 -4.78 -16.68 2.09
N ASP A 23 -4.73 -15.38 2.41
CA ASP A 23 -3.47 -14.65 2.62
C ASP A 23 -2.49 -14.86 1.45
N LEU A 24 -3.00 -14.75 0.21
CA LEU A 24 -2.20 -15.01 -0.98
C LEU A 24 -1.05 -14.01 -1.08
N THR A 25 -1.37 -12.74 -0.92
CA THR A 25 -0.41 -11.61 -0.83
C THR A 25 -1.05 -10.46 -0.07
N VAL A 26 -0.24 -9.46 0.28
CA VAL A 26 -0.67 -8.17 0.77
C VAL A 26 -0.49 -7.15 -0.33
N ILE A 27 -1.42 -6.21 -0.47
CA ILE A 27 -1.32 -5.03 -1.31
C ILE A 27 -1.06 -3.86 -0.36
N ASP A 28 0.16 -3.34 -0.39
CA ASP A 28 0.59 -2.14 0.32
C ASP A 28 0.58 -0.99 -0.68
N ALA A 29 -0.34 -0.05 -0.56
CA ALA A 29 -0.54 1.02 -1.53
C ALA A 29 -1.02 2.30 -0.85
N SER A 30 -0.85 3.44 -1.49
CA SER A 30 -1.57 4.65 -1.10
C SER A 30 -2.70 4.94 -2.05
N TYR A 31 -3.69 5.69 -1.60
CA TYR A 31 -4.76 6.16 -2.46
C TYR A 31 -5.11 7.63 -2.20
N LEU A 32 -5.63 8.29 -3.22
CA LEU A 32 -6.13 9.65 -3.11
C LEU A 32 -7.57 9.66 -2.60
N CYS A 33 -7.83 10.51 -1.61
CA CYS A 33 -9.14 10.72 -1.02
C CYS A 33 -9.43 12.21 -0.83
N ALA A 34 -10.54 12.72 -1.37
CA ALA A 34 -10.88 14.14 -1.32
C ALA A 34 -10.95 14.69 0.11
N THR A 35 -11.33 13.88 1.10
CA THR A 35 -11.47 14.29 2.49
C THR A 35 -10.24 14.01 3.35
N ARG A 36 -9.57 12.87 3.14
CA ARG A 36 -8.43 12.41 3.94
C ARG A 36 -7.07 12.77 3.35
N GLY A 37 -6.98 13.07 2.05
CA GLY A 37 -5.73 13.33 1.35
C GLY A 37 -5.10 12.09 0.75
N MET A 38 -3.82 11.89 0.99
CA MET A 38 -3.07 10.71 0.56
C MET A 38 -3.05 9.71 1.73
N VAL A 39 -3.67 8.56 1.52
CA VAL A 39 -3.91 7.57 2.57
C VAL A 39 -3.16 6.29 2.25
N GLY A 40 -2.23 5.90 3.11
CA GLY A 40 -1.58 4.59 3.05
C GLY A 40 -2.54 3.48 3.48
N GLU A 41 -2.49 2.33 2.83
CA GLU A 41 -3.37 1.21 3.14
C GLU A 41 -2.67 -0.14 2.90
N SER A 42 -3.15 -1.16 3.60
CA SER A 42 -2.69 -2.55 3.46
C SER A 42 -3.88 -3.48 3.39
N TRP A 43 -4.07 -4.17 2.27
CA TRP A 43 -5.13 -5.14 2.08
C TRP A 43 -4.57 -6.55 1.89
N ILE A 44 -5.15 -7.50 2.59
CA ILE A 44 -4.87 -8.92 2.40
C ILE A 44 -5.75 -9.44 1.27
N LEU A 45 -5.14 -10.11 0.29
CA LEU A 45 -5.81 -10.70 -0.86
C LEU A 45 -6.09 -12.18 -0.60
N ASP A 46 -7.36 -12.55 -0.65
CA ASP A 46 -7.83 -13.94 -0.70
C ASP A 46 -8.46 -14.21 -2.07
N VAL A 47 -8.28 -15.42 -2.60
CA VAL A 47 -8.89 -15.82 -3.90
C VAL A 47 -9.58 -17.17 -3.81
N VAL A 48 -10.69 -17.30 -4.55
CA VAL A 48 -11.34 -18.58 -4.81
C VAL A 48 -11.46 -18.75 -6.32
N MET A 49 -11.03 -19.88 -6.83
CA MET A 49 -11.04 -20.21 -8.26
C MET A 49 -11.84 -21.48 -8.49
N SER A 50 -12.63 -21.50 -9.53
CA SER A 50 -13.33 -22.70 -10.01
C SER A 50 -12.86 -23.08 -11.41
N GLY A 51 -12.93 -24.35 -11.72
CA GLY A 51 -12.52 -24.88 -13.03
C GLY A 51 -12.65 -26.38 -13.12
N GLU A 52 -12.29 -26.94 -14.27
CA GLU A 52 -12.31 -28.37 -14.51
C GLU A 52 -10.99 -29.03 -14.13
N LEU A 53 -11.05 -30.31 -13.75
CA LEU A 53 -9.84 -31.09 -13.47
C LEU A 53 -9.09 -31.34 -14.79
N ASN A 54 -7.77 -31.11 -14.74
CA ASN A 54 -6.86 -31.48 -15.82
C ASN A 54 -6.53 -33.01 -15.80
N GLU A 55 -5.67 -33.46 -16.70
CA GLU A 55 -5.23 -34.85 -16.79
C GLU A 55 -4.53 -35.36 -15.51
N MET A 56 -4.02 -34.46 -14.68
CA MET A 56 -3.40 -34.77 -13.38
C MET A 56 -4.40 -34.76 -12.22
N SER A 57 -5.70 -34.69 -12.51
CA SER A 57 -6.78 -34.57 -11.50
C SER A 57 -6.71 -33.34 -10.63
N MET A 58 -6.19 -32.24 -11.17
CA MET A 58 -6.09 -30.91 -10.50
C MET A 58 -6.87 -29.87 -11.32
N VAL A 59 -7.54 -28.95 -10.62
CA VAL A 59 -8.09 -27.75 -11.28
C VAL A 59 -6.95 -26.86 -11.76
N LEU A 60 -5.94 -26.65 -10.90
CA LEU A 60 -4.77 -25.82 -11.17
C LEU A 60 -3.56 -26.30 -10.35
N ASP A 61 -2.36 -25.99 -10.82
CA ASP A 61 -1.16 -25.97 -10.00
C ASP A 61 -1.16 -24.73 -9.12
N PHE A 62 -1.40 -24.93 -7.83
CA PHE A 62 -1.42 -23.86 -6.83
C PHE A 62 -0.18 -22.96 -6.85
N SER A 63 1.01 -23.58 -6.94
CA SER A 63 2.27 -22.85 -6.88
C SER A 63 2.41 -21.89 -8.04
N ARG A 64 2.04 -22.34 -9.24
CA ARG A 64 2.11 -21.54 -10.47
C ARG A 64 1.11 -20.40 -10.46
N VAL A 65 -0.13 -20.67 -10.09
CA VAL A 65 -1.20 -19.67 -10.10
C VAL A 65 -1.00 -18.63 -9.01
N LYS A 66 -0.61 -19.05 -7.80
CA LYS A 66 -0.23 -18.11 -6.73
C LYS A 66 0.86 -17.14 -7.18
N LYS A 67 1.92 -17.66 -7.80
CA LYS A 67 3.02 -16.84 -8.31
C LYS A 67 2.55 -15.88 -9.39
N GLN A 68 1.71 -16.31 -10.31
CA GLN A 68 1.17 -15.48 -11.39
C GLN A 68 0.28 -14.36 -10.84
N ILE A 69 -0.67 -14.69 -9.94
CA ILE A 69 -1.54 -13.68 -9.32
C ILE A 69 -0.69 -12.66 -8.54
N LYS A 70 0.24 -13.13 -7.71
CA LYS A 70 1.14 -12.22 -6.99
C LYS A 70 1.90 -11.31 -7.94
N GLN A 71 2.48 -11.84 -9.00
CA GLN A 71 3.24 -11.05 -9.98
C GLN A 71 2.37 -9.96 -10.64
N LEU A 72 1.14 -10.29 -11.03
CA LEU A 72 0.21 -9.32 -11.62
C LEU A 72 -0.22 -8.23 -10.63
N VAL A 73 -0.48 -8.62 -9.38
CA VAL A 73 -0.79 -7.66 -8.31
C VAL A 73 0.40 -6.74 -8.04
N ASP A 74 1.60 -7.29 -7.91
CA ASP A 74 2.85 -6.52 -7.69
C ASP A 74 3.13 -5.57 -8.87
N GLU A 75 2.77 -5.98 -10.09
CA GLU A 75 2.98 -5.18 -11.30
C GLU A 75 1.99 -4.03 -11.44
N TYR A 76 0.69 -4.26 -11.14
CA TYR A 76 -0.36 -3.29 -11.51
C TYR A 76 -0.96 -2.52 -10.34
N VAL A 77 -0.86 -2.99 -9.10
CA VAL A 77 -1.57 -2.41 -7.96
C VAL A 77 -0.67 -2.13 -6.77
N ASP A 78 0.15 -3.12 -6.38
CA ASP A 78 0.99 -3.04 -5.18
C ASP A 78 2.06 -1.94 -5.30
N HIS A 79 2.31 -1.22 -4.21
CA HIS A 79 3.24 -0.08 -4.15
C HIS A 79 2.97 1.03 -5.19
N ARG A 80 1.69 1.22 -5.57
CA ARG A 80 1.27 2.32 -6.43
C ARG A 80 0.38 3.31 -5.69
N LEU A 81 0.27 4.53 -6.22
CA LEU A 81 -0.76 5.47 -5.83
C LEU A 81 -2.05 5.18 -6.61
N LEU A 82 -3.09 4.71 -5.91
CA LEU A 82 -4.41 4.47 -6.50
C LEU A 82 -5.14 5.80 -6.70
N VAL A 83 -5.54 6.05 -7.93
CA VAL A 83 -6.11 7.33 -8.37
C VAL A 83 -7.57 7.14 -8.78
N PRO A 84 -8.54 7.80 -8.11
CA PRO A 84 -9.95 7.72 -8.48
C PRO A 84 -10.23 8.62 -9.71
N MET A 85 -10.17 8.05 -10.91
CA MET A 85 -10.18 8.79 -12.18
C MET A 85 -11.50 9.50 -12.49
N ARG A 86 -12.59 9.18 -11.78
CA ARG A 86 -13.90 9.87 -11.93
C ARG A 86 -14.14 10.93 -10.85
N ASP A 87 -13.20 11.10 -9.88
CA ASP A 87 -13.29 12.22 -8.93
C ASP A 87 -13.00 13.54 -9.66
N PRO A 88 -13.93 14.53 -9.64
CA PRO A 88 -13.76 15.79 -10.35
C PRO A 88 -12.60 16.65 -9.83
N SER A 89 -12.07 16.38 -8.66
CA SER A 89 -10.90 17.07 -8.11
C SER A 89 -9.56 16.53 -8.63
N VAL A 90 -9.58 15.39 -9.32
CA VAL A 90 -8.38 14.72 -9.85
C VAL A 90 -8.12 15.15 -11.30
N HIS A 91 -6.89 15.54 -11.59
CA HIS A 91 -6.43 15.90 -12.92
C HIS A 91 -5.13 15.14 -13.24
N LEU A 92 -5.13 14.39 -14.31
CA LEU A 92 -3.98 13.66 -14.82
C LEU A 92 -3.62 14.17 -16.22
N ALA A 93 -2.34 14.49 -16.44
CA ALA A 93 -1.85 14.94 -17.75
C ALA A 93 -0.47 14.36 -18.06
N THR A 94 -0.35 13.68 -19.20
CA THR A 94 0.95 13.20 -19.70
C THR A 94 1.82 14.39 -20.10
N THR A 95 3.05 14.46 -19.60
CA THR A 95 4.01 15.54 -19.83
C THR A 95 5.06 15.18 -20.88
N LYS A 96 5.54 13.95 -20.84
CA LYS A 96 6.46 13.32 -21.79
C LYS A 96 6.21 11.82 -21.82
N GLU A 97 6.80 11.11 -22.76
CA GLU A 97 6.64 9.64 -22.81
C GLU A 97 7.03 9.00 -21.49
N GLY A 98 6.09 8.25 -20.90
CA GLY A 98 6.23 7.53 -19.64
C GLY A 98 6.15 8.38 -18.36
N TYR A 99 5.75 9.66 -18.45
CA TYR A 99 5.60 10.56 -17.30
C TYR A 99 4.31 11.37 -17.32
N SER A 100 3.69 11.50 -16.16
CA SER A 100 2.48 12.31 -15.99
C SER A 100 2.54 13.19 -14.74
N THR A 101 1.92 14.37 -14.83
CA THR A 101 1.50 15.12 -13.65
C THR A 101 0.16 14.62 -13.18
N LEU A 102 0.00 14.52 -11.87
CA LEU A 102 -1.22 14.15 -11.19
C LEU A 102 -1.53 15.19 -10.11
N ASP A 103 -2.72 15.74 -10.15
CA ASP A 103 -3.17 16.72 -9.18
C ASP A 103 -4.47 16.26 -8.53
N MET A 104 -4.59 16.47 -7.21
CA MET A 104 -5.85 16.41 -6.48
C MET A 104 -6.12 17.74 -5.81
N LEU A 105 -7.16 18.44 -6.26
CA LEU A 105 -7.51 19.77 -5.78
C LEU A 105 -8.35 19.68 -4.49
N ARG A 106 -7.78 20.11 -3.39
CA ARG A 106 -8.39 20.07 -2.04
C ARG A 106 -8.30 21.44 -1.33
N GLY A 107 -8.56 22.51 -2.08
CA GLY A 107 -8.35 23.88 -1.58
C GLY A 107 -6.88 24.12 -1.25
N GLU A 108 -6.59 24.56 -0.03
CA GLU A 108 -5.21 24.82 0.44
C GLU A 108 -4.39 23.55 0.69
N LYS A 109 -4.99 22.37 0.61
CA LYS A 109 -4.35 21.07 0.83
C LYS A 109 -4.22 20.25 -0.45
N GLY A 110 -3.99 20.90 -1.57
CA GLY A 110 -3.76 20.23 -2.84
C GLY A 110 -2.62 19.21 -2.75
N ILE A 111 -2.68 18.16 -3.57
CA ILE A 111 -1.62 17.17 -3.71
C ILE A 111 -1.21 17.18 -5.17
N HIS A 112 0.07 17.34 -5.43
CA HIS A 112 0.60 17.50 -6.79
C HIS A 112 1.83 16.62 -6.97
N LEU A 113 1.81 15.78 -8.01
CA LEU A 113 2.90 14.87 -8.33
C LEU A 113 3.34 15.03 -9.79
N HIS A 114 4.61 14.75 -10.05
CA HIS A 114 5.14 14.51 -11.38
C HIS A 114 6.05 13.27 -11.31
N CYS A 115 5.56 12.15 -11.82
CA CYS A 115 6.22 10.85 -11.67
C CYS A 115 6.14 10.02 -12.95
N PRO A 116 6.94 8.94 -13.05
CA PRO A 116 6.72 7.91 -14.06
C PRO A 116 5.29 7.36 -13.98
N ASP A 117 4.68 7.05 -15.13
CA ASP A 117 3.30 6.56 -15.22
C ASP A 117 3.07 5.29 -14.40
N GLU A 118 4.10 4.46 -14.23
CA GLU A 118 4.05 3.25 -13.41
C GLU A 118 3.93 3.51 -11.90
N ALA A 119 4.11 4.75 -11.44
CA ALA A 119 3.85 5.13 -10.06
C ALA A 119 2.34 5.17 -9.73
N TYR A 120 1.49 5.22 -10.75
CA TYR A 120 0.05 5.38 -10.61
C TYR A 120 -0.71 4.09 -10.96
N CYS A 121 -1.76 3.81 -10.20
CA CYS A 121 -2.79 2.82 -10.50
C CYS A 121 -4.10 3.58 -10.75
N LEU A 122 -4.52 3.67 -12.02
CA LEU A 122 -5.70 4.43 -12.42
C LEU A 122 -6.96 3.58 -12.26
N VAL A 123 -7.81 3.92 -11.30
CA VAL A 123 -9.04 3.19 -11.00
C VAL A 123 -10.24 3.95 -11.53
N ASP A 124 -11.09 3.31 -12.34
CA ASP A 124 -12.28 3.91 -12.93
C ASP A 124 -13.43 4.03 -11.90
N THR A 125 -13.25 4.94 -10.93
CA THR A 125 -14.20 5.18 -9.84
C THR A 125 -14.18 6.64 -9.39
N GLU A 126 -15.21 7.07 -8.67
CA GLU A 126 -15.22 8.37 -7.98
C GLU A 126 -14.48 8.32 -6.64
N THR A 127 -14.45 7.17 -5.97
CA THR A 127 -13.82 7.00 -4.65
C THR A 127 -13.13 5.65 -4.55
N ILE A 128 -11.96 5.63 -3.90
CA ILE A 128 -11.24 4.38 -3.60
C ILE A 128 -11.84 3.77 -2.34
N THR A 129 -12.35 2.55 -2.46
CA THR A 129 -12.87 1.71 -1.37
C THR A 129 -12.39 0.28 -1.56
N VAL A 130 -12.55 -0.57 -0.55
CA VAL A 130 -12.23 -2.00 -0.66
C VAL A 130 -12.96 -2.64 -1.87
N GLU A 131 -14.22 -2.28 -2.08
CA GLU A 131 -15.04 -2.83 -3.16
C GLU A 131 -14.54 -2.39 -4.54
N THR A 132 -14.21 -1.09 -4.72
CA THR A 132 -13.73 -0.57 -6.01
C THR A 132 -12.33 -1.09 -6.34
N VAL A 133 -11.47 -1.26 -5.34
CA VAL A 133 -10.15 -1.87 -5.53
C VAL A 133 -10.28 -3.38 -5.81
N THR A 134 -11.19 -4.09 -5.13
CA THR A 134 -11.47 -5.51 -5.41
C THR A 134 -11.90 -5.72 -6.86
N GLU A 135 -12.82 -4.87 -7.36
CA GLU A 135 -13.25 -4.91 -8.76
C GLU A 135 -12.08 -4.60 -9.72
N HIS A 136 -11.25 -3.61 -9.41
CA HIS A 136 -10.09 -3.28 -10.22
C HIS A 136 -9.10 -4.46 -10.28
N VAL A 137 -8.76 -5.08 -9.14
CA VAL A 137 -7.91 -6.28 -9.08
C VAL A 137 -8.53 -7.43 -9.87
N TYR A 138 -9.84 -7.62 -9.79
CA TYR A 138 -10.54 -8.63 -10.59
C TYR A 138 -10.35 -8.37 -12.10
N GLN A 139 -10.50 -7.13 -12.56
CA GLN A 139 -10.31 -6.78 -13.97
C GLN A 139 -8.86 -7.01 -14.43
N VAL A 140 -7.86 -6.73 -13.59
CA VAL A 140 -6.44 -7.02 -13.87
C VAL A 140 -6.18 -8.51 -14.02
N LEU A 141 -6.82 -9.35 -13.19
CA LEU A 141 -6.51 -10.78 -13.13
C LEU A 141 -7.31 -11.65 -14.09
N LYS A 142 -8.57 -11.31 -14.40
CA LYS A 142 -9.53 -12.20 -15.07
C LYS A 142 -9.08 -12.71 -16.43
N ASP A 143 -8.38 -11.88 -17.21
CA ASP A 143 -7.97 -12.17 -18.59
C ASP A 143 -6.56 -12.80 -18.65
N GLU A 144 -5.84 -12.82 -17.53
CA GLU A 144 -4.46 -13.29 -17.40
C GLU A 144 -4.36 -14.71 -16.82
N LEU A 145 -5.48 -15.24 -16.31
CA LEU A 145 -5.51 -16.57 -15.73
C LEU A 145 -5.58 -17.66 -16.82
N PRO A 146 -5.08 -18.90 -16.52
CA PRO A 146 -5.15 -20.02 -17.45
C PRO A 146 -6.58 -20.31 -17.91
N ALA A 147 -6.75 -20.74 -19.19
CA ALA A 147 -8.05 -20.98 -19.81
C ALA A 147 -8.95 -22.02 -19.11
N ASN A 148 -8.38 -22.89 -18.27
CA ASN A 148 -9.14 -23.86 -17.47
C ASN A 148 -9.70 -23.28 -16.17
N VAL A 149 -9.39 -21.99 -15.83
CA VAL A 149 -10.08 -21.25 -14.78
C VAL A 149 -11.39 -20.74 -15.35
N GLN A 150 -12.50 -21.24 -14.84
CA GLN A 150 -13.85 -20.86 -15.30
C GLN A 150 -14.50 -19.79 -14.40
N GLY A 151 -13.97 -19.60 -13.20
CA GLY A 151 -14.45 -18.58 -12.26
C GLY A 151 -13.37 -18.12 -11.31
N LEU A 152 -13.40 -16.82 -10.99
CA LEU A 152 -12.52 -16.15 -10.04
C LEU A 152 -13.38 -15.32 -9.08
N GLU A 153 -13.20 -15.55 -7.78
CA GLU A 153 -13.76 -14.70 -6.72
C GLU A 153 -12.58 -14.10 -5.97
N ILE A 154 -12.60 -12.79 -5.74
CA ILE A 154 -11.56 -12.03 -5.04
C ILE A 154 -12.17 -11.42 -3.79
N THR A 155 -11.41 -11.46 -2.70
CA THR A 155 -11.72 -10.74 -1.48
C THR A 155 -10.50 -9.96 -1.03
N LEU A 156 -10.64 -8.65 -0.91
CA LEU A 156 -9.70 -7.79 -0.19
C LEU A 156 -10.25 -7.54 1.20
N ARG A 157 -9.38 -7.63 2.19
CA ARG A 157 -9.75 -7.36 3.57
C ARG A 157 -8.63 -6.70 4.34
N HIS A 158 -9.00 -5.92 5.35
CA HIS A 158 -8.03 -5.39 6.29
C HIS A 158 -7.57 -6.48 7.28
N GLU A 159 -6.36 -6.31 7.80
CA GLU A 159 -5.92 -7.03 8.99
C GLU A 159 -6.79 -6.66 10.18
N ASN A 160 -7.12 -7.64 11.02
CA ASN A 160 -7.78 -7.38 12.30
C ASN A 160 -6.73 -6.93 13.33
N ILE A 161 -6.63 -5.62 13.57
CA ILE A 161 -5.67 -5.03 14.49
C ILE A 161 -6.35 -4.86 15.86
N ASP A 162 -5.73 -5.43 16.90
CA ASP A 162 -6.12 -5.23 18.30
C ASP A 162 -5.28 -4.09 18.88
N GLY A 163 -5.80 -2.87 18.80
CA GLY A 163 -5.12 -1.68 19.31
C GLY A 163 -5.13 -0.51 18.33
N ALA A 164 -4.19 0.41 18.56
CA ALA A 164 -4.05 1.61 17.76
C ALA A 164 -3.32 1.32 16.43
N PHE A 165 -3.74 1.98 15.37
CA PHE A 165 -3.09 1.93 14.07
C PHE A 165 -3.19 3.28 13.36
N TYR A 166 -2.34 3.48 12.39
CA TYR A 166 -2.31 4.68 11.56
C TYR A 166 -2.10 4.33 10.09
N HIS A 167 -2.36 5.30 9.25
CA HIS A 167 -2.16 5.22 7.81
C HIS A 167 -1.05 6.20 7.42
N TYR A 168 0.03 5.70 6.84
CA TYR A 168 1.10 6.57 6.38
C TYR A 168 1.50 6.26 4.94
N THR A 169 2.01 7.28 4.28
CA THR A 169 2.55 7.20 2.91
C THR A 169 3.99 7.68 2.93
N HIS A 170 4.83 7.05 2.14
CA HIS A 170 6.23 7.41 1.99
C HIS A 170 6.79 6.93 0.63
N GLY A 171 8.11 7.12 0.43
CA GLY A 171 8.87 6.55 -0.68
C GLY A 171 10.28 6.21 -0.22
N LEU A 172 10.85 5.10 -0.73
CA LEU A 172 12.15 4.57 -0.34
C LEU A 172 13.12 4.56 -1.53
N LYS A 173 13.73 5.69 -1.86
CA LYS A 173 14.60 5.84 -3.04
C LYS A 173 15.78 4.87 -3.13
N LYS A 174 16.27 4.37 -2.00
CA LYS A 174 17.43 3.47 -1.90
C LYS A 174 17.06 1.99 -1.95
N HIS A 175 15.76 1.66 -1.93
CA HIS A 175 15.26 0.29 -2.03
C HIS A 175 15.26 -0.20 -3.47
N ASP A 176 15.43 -1.51 -3.65
CA ASP A 176 15.18 -2.17 -4.93
C ASP A 176 13.65 -2.39 -5.10
N GLY A 177 13.18 -2.35 -6.34
CA GLY A 177 11.78 -2.63 -6.68
C GLY A 177 10.82 -1.46 -6.48
N ASN A 178 9.55 -1.77 -6.22
CA ASN A 178 8.45 -0.80 -6.29
C ASN A 178 8.36 0.16 -5.09
N CYS A 179 9.04 -0.14 -3.99
CA CYS A 179 9.11 0.75 -2.82
C CYS A 179 9.76 2.12 -3.13
N GLN A 180 10.48 2.24 -4.26
CA GLN A 180 11.06 3.53 -4.70
C GLN A 180 10.00 4.54 -5.14
N ARG A 181 8.76 4.13 -5.40
CA ARG A 181 7.67 5.05 -5.78
C ARG A 181 7.34 5.96 -4.61
N ILE A 182 7.28 7.27 -4.89
CA ILE A 182 7.21 8.32 -3.86
C ILE A 182 5.93 8.29 -3.02
N ALA A 183 4.90 7.60 -3.48
CA ALA A 183 3.59 7.57 -2.85
C ALA A 183 3.05 6.13 -2.77
N HIS A 184 3.73 5.27 -2.02
CA HIS A 184 3.17 4.02 -1.53
C HIS A 184 2.98 4.11 -0.01
N GLY A 185 2.16 3.24 0.57
CA GLY A 185 1.87 3.39 1.98
C GLY A 185 1.28 2.16 2.62
N HIS A 186 1.01 2.31 3.91
CA HIS A 186 0.67 1.19 4.77
C HIS A 186 -0.41 1.60 5.78
N ARG A 187 -1.22 0.62 6.16
CA ARG A 187 -2.05 0.65 7.36
C ARG A 187 -1.35 -0.19 8.42
N SER A 188 -0.82 0.46 9.45
CA SER A 188 0.14 -0.14 10.36
C SER A 188 -0.27 0.02 11.82
N PRO A 189 -0.29 -1.05 12.61
CA PRO A 189 -0.37 -0.93 14.06
C PRO A 189 0.92 -0.36 14.64
N VAL A 190 0.86 0.10 15.89
CA VAL A 190 2.01 0.44 16.71
C VAL A 190 1.80 -0.13 18.11
N GLU A 191 2.85 -0.70 18.68
CA GLU A 191 2.82 -1.20 20.04
C GLU A 191 3.94 -0.56 20.85
N LEU A 192 3.61 -0.09 22.04
CA LEU A 192 4.54 0.59 22.94
C LEU A 192 4.51 -0.09 24.31
N PHE A 193 5.69 -0.45 24.81
CA PHE A 193 5.83 -1.08 26.13
C PHE A 193 6.76 -0.25 27.00
N VAL A 194 6.21 0.33 28.06
CA VAL A 194 6.96 1.09 29.07
C VAL A 194 7.18 0.19 30.29
N ASN A 195 8.42 -0.03 30.65
CA ASN A 195 8.81 -0.95 31.75
C ASN A 195 8.18 -2.35 31.57
N GLY A 196 8.15 -2.83 30.31
CA GLY A 196 7.60 -4.12 29.92
C GLY A 196 6.06 -4.22 29.97
N LYS A 197 5.35 -3.10 30.12
CA LYS A 197 3.88 -3.04 30.09
C LYS A 197 3.39 -2.26 28.88
N ARG A 198 2.43 -2.81 28.15
CA ARG A 198 1.79 -2.14 27.02
C ARG A 198 1.14 -0.83 27.46
N ASP A 199 1.40 0.24 26.70
CA ASP A 199 0.90 1.59 26.92
C ASP A 199 -0.04 2.02 25.80
N ALA A 200 -1.28 1.55 25.88
CA ALA A 200 -2.32 1.79 24.88
C ALA A 200 -2.66 3.30 24.72
N GLU A 201 -2.45 4.12 25.73
CA GLU A 201 -2.70 5.55 25.63
C GLU A 201 -1.67 6.22 24.72
N ARG A 202 -0.38 5.91 24.89
CA ARG A 202 0.68 6.42 24.01
C ARG A 202 0.60 5.85 22.60
N GLU A 203 0.19 4.57 22.44
CA GLU A 203 -0.11 4.00 21.13
C GLU A 203 -1.17 4.81 20.40
N LEU A 204 -2.28 5.15 21.08
CA LEU A 204 -3.35 5.97 20.49
C LEU A 204 -2.88 7.38 20.15
N GLN A 205 -2.11 8.03 21.02
CA GLN A 205 -1.53 9.36 20.78
C GLN A 205 -0.62 9.33 19.54
N TRP A 206 0.21 8.28 19.40
CA TRP A 206 1.08 8.14 18.23
C TRP A 206 0.28 7.89 16.95
N ALA A 207 -0.71 7.00 16.99
CA ALA A 207 -1.57 6.72 15.86
C ALA A 207 -2.35 7.96 15.39
N GLN A 208 -2.80 8.81 16.31
CA GLN A 208 -3.42 10.10 15.97
C GLN A 208 -2.44 11.09 15.32
N ARG A 209 -1.17 11.12 15.76
CA ARG A 209 -0.12 11.95 15.17
C ARG A 209 0.16 11.58 13.72
N TRP A 210 0.18 10.28 13.42
CA TRP A 210 0.49 9.77 12.09
C TRP A 210 -0.75 9.34 11.28
N GLN A 211 -1.92 9.81 11.69
CA GLN A 211 -3.16 9.54 10.95
C GLN A 211 -3.14 10.24 9.59
N ASP A 212 -3.16 9.46 8.50
CA ASP A 212 -3.18 9.94 7.11
C ASP A 212 -1.99 10.88 6.79
N ILE A 213 -0.79 10.51 7.25
CA ILE A 213 0.41 11.34 7.17
C ILE A 213 1.33 10.93 6.01
N TYR A 214 1.96 11.89 5.36
CA TYR A 214 3.11 11.65 4.50
C TYR A 214 4.39 11.78 5.32
N LEU A 215 5.22 10.74 5.32
CA LEU A 215 6.53 10.74 5.97
C LEU A 215 7.60 11.05 4.93
N GLY A 216 8.18 12.24 4.99
CA GLY A 216 9.20 12.71 4.08
C GLY A 216 10.58 12.77 4.73
N SER A 217 11.63 12.41 3.98
CA SER A 217 13.02 12.63 4.40
C SER A 217 13.45 14.06 4.12
N ILE A 218 14.15 14.70 5.07
CA ILE A 218 14.75 16.01 4.85
C ILE A 218 15.77 16.00 3.71
N GLU A 219 16.39 14.84 3.43
CA GLU A 219 17.36 14.66 2.35
C GLU A 219 16.72 14.89 0.96
N ASP A 220 15.41 14.58 0.83
CA ASP A 220 14.66 14.68 -0.42
C ASP A 220 13.86 15.97 -0.54
N GLN A 221 13.86 16.80 0.53
CA GLN A 221 13.11 18.04 0.54
C GLN A 221 13.75 19.08 -0.41
N ILE A 222 12.91 19.74 -1.20
CA ILE A 222 13.29 20.80 -2.12
C ILE A 222 12.20 21.90 -2.09
N SER A 223 12.54 23.13 -2.52
CA SER A 223 11.53 24.16 -2.73
C SER A 223 10.50 23.71 -3.78
N VAL A 224 9.22 24.00 -3.53
CA VAL A 224 8.13 23.67 -4.47
C VAL A 224 8.32 24.39 -5.82
N ASP A 225 8.95 25.56 -5.85
CA ASP A 225 9.25 26.30 -7.08
C ASP A 225 10.25 25.57 -8.00
N ALA A 226 11.00 24.61 -7.47
CA ALA A 226 11.95 23.81 -8.23
C ALA A 226 11.32 22.54 -8.83
N LEU A 227 10.08 22.21 -8.48
CA LEU A 227 9.35 21.03 -8.96
C LEU A 227 8.73 21.29 -10.34
N ALA A 228 8.65 20.25 -11.18
CA ALA A 228 8.01 20.30 -12.50
C ALA A 228 6.48 20.03 -12.38
N LEU A 229 5.79 20.81 -11.56
CA LEU A 229 4.37 20.67 -11.30
C LEU A 229 3.49 21.23 -12.44
N SER A 230 2.23 20.81 -12.45
CA SER A 230 1.24 21.25 -13.42
C SER A 230 0.77 22.70 -13.14
N GLN A 231 -0.02 23.24 -14.08
CA GLN A 231 -0.68 24.54 -13.89
C GLN A 231 -1.68 24.55 -12.70
N HIS A 232 -2.13 23.42 -12.21
CA HIS A 232 -3.04 23.31 -11.08
C HIS A 232 -2.34 23.61 -9.72
N ALA A 233 -1.01 23.59 -9.69
CA ALA A 233 -0.19 23.89 -8.52
C ALA A 233 0.23 25.37 -8.40
N GLN A 234 -0.35 26.30 -9.17
CA GLN A 234 0.07 27.71 -9.21
C GLN A 234 -0.01 28.46 -7.88
N THR A 235 -0.84 27.99 -6.94
CA THR A 235 -1.01 28.59 -5.60
C THR A 235 -0.19 27.90 -4.52
N VAL A 236 0.54 26.84 -4.87
CA VAL A 236 1.41 26.10 -3.97
C VAL A 236 2.69 26.87 -3.71
N THR A 237 3.06 27.02 -2.45
CA THR A 237 4.28 27.73 -2.01
C THR A 237 4.96 26.95 -0.89
N ASP A 238 6.22 27.26 -0.60
CA ASP A 238 6.95 26.66 0.52
C ASP A 238 6.32 26.97 1.89
N ASP A 239 5.47 28.01 1.99
CA ASP A 239 4.74 28.31 3.23
C ASP A 239 3.57 27.34 3.47
N THR A 240 2.98 26.81 2.41
CA THR A 240 1.78 25.94 2.46
C THR A 240 2.09 24.46 2.28
N HIS A 241 3.14 24.13 1.50
CA HIS A 241 3.48 22.76 1.12
C HIS A 241 4.95 22.45 1.40
N PHE A 242 5.24 21.17 1.52
CA PHE A 242 6.57 20.64 1.33
C PHE A 242 6.71 20.10 -0.08
N GLY A 243 7.87 20.38 -0.70
CA GLY A 243 8.28 19.77 -1.97
C GLY A 243 9.29 18.65 -1.72
N PHE A 244 9.16 17.55 -2.43
CA PHE A 244 10.10 16.43 -2.42
C PHE A 244 10.48 16.06 -3.85
N ARG A 245 11.75 15.73 -4.03
CA ARG A 245 12.28 15.17 -5.29
C ARG A 245 13.39 14.18 -5.01
N TYR A 246 13.35 13.06 -5.68
CA TYR A 246 14.48 12.15 -5.77
C TYR A 246 14.47 11.35 -7.07
N THR A 247 15.62 10.79 -7.42
CA THR A 247 15.80 9.87 -8.54
C THR A 247 16.10 8.48 -8.01
N ALA A 248 15.43 7.48 -8.56
CA ALA A 248 15.63 6.07 -8.31
C ALA A 248 15.72 5.31 -9.66
N PRO A 249 16.05 4.01 -9.70
CA PRO A 249 16.10 3.24 -10.96
C PRO A 249 14.85 3.30 -11.82
N GLN A 250 13.66 3.45 -11.23
CA GLN A 250 12.39 3.59 -11.97
C GLN A 250 12.15 5.01 -12.52
N GLY A 251 12.94 6.01 -12.15
CA GLY A 251 12.86 7.35 -12.67
C GLY A 251 12.96 8.45 -11.61
N GLU A 252 12.59 9.67 -12.00
CA GLU A 252 12.51 10.82 -11.12
C GLU A 252 11.08 10.97 -10.58
N PHE A 253 10.98 11.20 -9.28
CA PHE A 253 9.72 11.35 -8.56
C PHE A 253 9.67 12.72 -7.91
N GLU A 254 8.56 13.42 -8.09
CA GLU A 254 8.30 14.73 -7.50
C GLU A 254 6.94 14.73 -6.82
N LEU A 255 6.86 15.38 -5.66
CA LEU A 255 5.65 15.55 -4.87
C LEU A 255 5.63 16.91 -4.19
N ALA A 256 4.51 17.63 -4.30
CA ALA A 256 4.16 18.71 -3.39
C ALA A 256 2.91 18.33 -2.60
N ILE A 257 2.99 18.41 -1.29
CA ILE A 257 1.92 18.02 -0.35
C ILE A 257 1.84 18.99 0.82
N ALA A 258 0.63 19.22 1.35
CA ALA A 258 0.39 20.18 2.41
C ALA A 258 1.24 19.90 3.65
N ARG A 259 1.83 20.96 4.23
CA ARG A 259 2.63 20.87 5.48
C ARG A 259 1.87 20.25 6.64
N SER A 260 0.55 20.51 6.72
CA SER A 260 -0.31 19.97 7.77
C SER A 260 -0.59 18.45 7.64
N GLU A 261 -0.24 17.84 6.52
CA GLU A 261 -0.42 16.41 6.22
C GLU A 261 0.93 15.72 6.03
N THR A 262 2.02 16.33 6.53
CA THR A 262 3.39 15.84 6.33
C THR A 262 4.19 15.92 7.62
N GLU A 263 4.99 14.90 7.88
CA GLU A 263 6.04 14.93 8.89
C GLU A 263 7.40 14.73 8.24
N ILE A 264 8.36 15.60 8.56
CA ILE A 264 9.74 15.54 8.03
C ILE A 264 10.62 14.80 9.02
N LEU A 265 11.29 13.77 8.54
CA LEU A 265 12.28 13.01 9.30
C LEU A 265 13.69 13.40 8.85
N ASP A 266 14.64 13.37 9.79
CA ASP A 266 16.07 13.57 9.53
C ASP A 266 16.77 12.29 9.02
N THR A 267 15.99 11.25 8.77
CA THR A 267 16.44 9.93 8.28
C THR A 267 15.63 9.51 7.05
N ASP A 268 16.03 8.41 6.42
CA ASP A 268 15.15 7.65 5.50
C ASP A 268 13.92 7.12 6.26
N THR A 269 12.89 6.72 5.53
CA THR A 269 11.60 6.29 6.09
C THR A 269 11.43 4.76 6.11
N THR A 270 12.52 3.99 6.24
CA THR A 270 12.43 2.54 6.43
C THR A 270 11.83 2.22 7.81
N VAL A 271 11.16 1.09 7.93
CA VAL A 271 10.46 0.74 9.18
C VAL A 271 11.40 0.64 10.39
N GLU A 272 12.68 0.29 10.19
CA GLU A 272 13.70 0.28 11.23
C GLU A 272 13.97 1.69 11.77
N LEU A 273 14.09 2.66 10.87
CA LEU A 273 14.32 4.05 11.23
C LEU A 273 13.06 4.69 11.80
N LEU A 274 11.88 4.32 11.29
CA LEU A 274 10.60 4.74 11.87
C LEU A 274 10.44 4.22 13.31
N ALA A 275 10.77 2.96 13.59
CA ALA A 275 10.76 2.41 14.95
C ALA A 275 11.69 3.20 15.88
N GLY A 276 12.89 3.53 15.41
CA GLY A 276 13.87 4.35 16.16
C GLY A 276 13.36 5.78 16.40
N TYR A 277 12.75 6.40 15.39
CA TYR A 277 12.16 7.73 15.47
C TYR A 277 11.02 7.78 16.51
N ILE A 278 10.11 6.81 16.48
CA ILE A 278 9.04 6.66 17.48
C ILE A 278 9.65 6.52 18.87
N ALA A 279 10.64 5.62 19.01
CA ALA A 279 11.29 5.35 20.30
C ALA A 279 11.93 6.61 20.90
N GLN A 280 12.67 7.38 20.13
CA GLN A 280 13.29 8.62 20.59
C GLN A 280 12.27 9.66 21.05
N HIS A 281 11.18 9.86 20.28
CA HIS A 281 10.14 10.82 20.61
C HIS A 281 9.33 10.40 21.85
N VAL A 282 8.99 9.13 21.97
CA VAL A 282 8.25 8.63 23.14
C VAL A 282 9.15 8.65 24.38
N LYS A 283 10.41 8.22 24.27
CA LYS A 283 11.37 8.24 25.39
C LYS A 283 11.55 9.63 25.97
N ALA A 284 11.57 10.67 25.14
CA ALA A 284 11.66 12.07 25.59
C ALA A 284 10.50 12.51 26.50
N THR A 285 9.40 11.77 26.56
CA THR A 285 8.23 12.01 27.42
C THR A 285 8.20 11.15 28.68
N LEU A 286 9.17 10.24 28.85
CA LEU A 286 9.26 9.32 29.97
C LEU A 286 10.33 9.79 30.99
N ASN A 287 10.35 9.16 32.17
CA ASN A 287 11.46 9.36 33.11
C ASN A 287 12.76 8.73 32.55
N GLU A 288 13.88 9.21 33.02
CA GLU A 288 15.21 8.74 32.56
C GLU A 288 15.39 7.22 32.76
N ASP A 289 14.93 6.71 33.90
CA ASP A 289 15.07 5.28 34.28
C ASP A 289 14.01 4.37 33.63
N ASP A 290 12.97 4.91 32.98
CA ASP A 290 11.96 4.10 32.32
C ASP A 290 12.53 3.42 31.07
N THR A 291 12.30 2.12 30.88
CA THR A 291 12.61 1.40 29.64
C THR A 291 11.47 1.52 28.67
N LEU A 292 11.79 1.55 27.38
CA LEU A 292 10.83 1.63 26.30
C LEU A 292 11.15 0.61 25.21
N ASP A 293 10.18 -0.22 24.85
CA ASP A 293 10.19 -1.02 23.62
C ASP A 293 9.11 -0.54 22.68
N VAL A 294 9.46 -0.35 21.43
CA VAL A 294 8.58 0.06 20.33
C VAL A 294 8.54 -1.04 19.29
N VAL A 295 7.35 -1.44 18.87
CA VAL A 295 7.14 -2.29 17.70
C VAL A 295 6.41 -1.44 16.66
N ALA A 296 7.11 -1.09 15.59
CA ALA A 296 6.55 -0.38 14.44
C ALA A 296 6.33 -1.37 13.28
N TYR A 297 5.20 -1.23 12.62
CA TYR A 297 4.84 -2.12 11.52
C TYR A 297 4.92 -1.40 10.17
N GLU A 298 5.16 -2.18 9.14
CA GLU A 298 5.11 -1.78 7.74
C GLU A 298 4.06 -2.65 7.03
N GLY A 299 2.78 -2.30 7.21
CA GLY A 299 1.66 -3.11 6.78
C GLY A 299 1.46 -4.38 7.61
N VAL A 300 1.01 -5.44 6.96
CA VAL A 300 0.55 -6.67 7.61
C VAL A 300 1.71 -7.56 8.03
N GLY A 301 1.80 -7.85 9.33
CA GLY A 301 2.63 -8.93 9.89
C GLY A 301 4.15 -8.77 9.73
N LYS A 302 4.65 -7.61 9.33
CA LYS A 302 6.09 -7.29 9.23
C LYS A 302 6.39 -5.94 9.87
N GLY A 303 7.61 -5.75 10.39
CA GLY A 303 7.97 -4.51 11.06
C GLY A 303 9.34 -4.57 11.72
N ALA A 304 9.64 -3.56 12.52
CA ALA A 304 10.89 -3.43 13.27
C ALA A 304 10.63 -3.12 14.75
N MET A 305 11.61 -3.42 15.58
CA MET A 305 11.59 -3.15 17.01
C MET A 305 12.74 -2.23 17.39
N ALA A 306 12.48 -1.26 18.27
CA ALA A 306 13.49 -0.40 18.84
C ALA A 306 13.34 -0.38 20.38
N SER A 307 14.46 -0.42 21.11
CA SER A 307 14.49 -0.39 22.57
C SER A 307 15.39 0.74 23.07
N LEU A 308 14.95 1.47 24.11
CA LEU A 308 15.66 2.56 24.77
C LEU A 308 15.55 2.47 26.30
#